data_34f6a7f7ee5d9b250cb8f0d47834f25b
#
_entry.id   34f6a7f7ee5d9b250cb8f0d47834f25b
#
_cell.length_a   1.000
_cell.length_b   1.000
_cell.length_c   1.000
_cell.angle_alpha   90.00
_cell.angle_beta   90.00
_cell.angle_gamma   90.00
#
_symmetry.space_group_name_H-M   'P 1'
#
loop_
_entity.id
_entity.type
_entity.pdbx_description
1 polymer ?
#
loop_
_entity_poly.entity_id
_entity_poly.type
_entity_poly.pdbx_seq_one_letter_code
_entity_poly.pdbx_strand_id
1 'polypeptide(L)'
;MLAFDYEGYGLSTGGPPGERATYRDIEAVYDYATRELGVAPDRLLVHGRSVGTGPSLHLAATRPVGGLIVESGFTSAFRVMTHIPLLPFDKFPNLERIRQVQVPVLVIHGTDDEVIPFRMGRQLFDAAREPKTKLWVQGAGHNDLAWVAGASYRDALRAFAERLNQR
;
A
#
# COMPACT_ATOMS: atom_id res chain seq x y z
N MET A 1 11.58 11.29 -3.13
CA MET A 1 10.50 10.34 -3.50
C MET A 1 10.99 9.55 -4.71
N LEU A 2 10.84 8.23 -4.67
CA LEU A 2 11.11 7.32 -5.78
C LEU A 2 9.76 6.72 -6.23
N ALA A 3 9.47 6.82 -7.52
CA ALA A 3 8.28 6.24 -8.14
C ALA A 3 8.72 5.50 -9.41
N PHE A 4 8.02 4.43 -9.77
CA PHE A 4 8.39 3.58 -10.89
C PHE A 4 7.15 2.96 -11.53
N ASP A 5 7.27 2.58 -12.79
CA ASP A 5 6.29 1.79 -13.51
C ASP A 5 6.62 0.31 -13.35
N TYR A 6 5.64 -0.51 -13.00
CA TYR A 6 5.79 -1.97 -12.96
C TYR A 6 6.02 -2.56 -14.36
N GLU A 7 6.65 -3.74 -14.42
CA GLU A 7 6.80 -4.52 -15.66
C GLU A 7 5.48 -4.58 -16.44
N GLY A 8 5.52 -4.20 -17.73
CA GLY A 8 4.36 -4.14 -18.61
C GLY A 8 3.43 -2.93 -18.42
N TYR A 9 3.80 -1.96 -17.57
CA TYR A 9 3.11 -0.67 -17.43
C TYR A 9 3.98 0.49 -17.90
N GLY A 10 3.33 1.56 -18.33
CA GLY A 10 3.99 2.82 -18.71
C GLY A 10 5.09 2.65 -19.72
N LEU A 11 6.31 3.05 -19.35
CA LEU A 11 7.53 2.90 -20.17
C LEU A 11 8.34 1.66 -19.80
N SER A 12 7.95 0.91 -18.77
CA SER A 12 8.66 -0.31 -18.37
C SER A 12 8.43 -1.43 -19.37
N THR A 13 9.53 -2.01 -19.85
CA THR A 13 9.51 -3.17 -20.73
C THR A 13 9.34 -4.46 -19.93
N GLY A 14 9.03 -5.56 -20.60
CA GLY A 14 8.93 -6.88 -19.98
C GLY A 14 7.69 -7.65 -20.42
N GLY A 15 7.30 -8.64 -19.62
CA GLY A 15 6.17 -9.51 -19.87
C GLY A 15 4.83 -8.91 -19.48
N PRO A 16 3.73 -9.68 -19.57
CA PRO A 16 2.42 -9.22 -19.14
C PRO A 16 2.42 -8.96 -17.62
N PRO A 17 1.69 -7.91 -17.18
CA PRO A 17 1.58 -7.58 -15.76
C PRO A 17 1.04 -8.76 -14.93
N GLY A 18 1.60 -8.96 -13.75
CA GLY A 18 1.15 -10.02 -12.88
C GLY A 18 1.66 -9.88 -11.45
N GLU A 19 1.01 -10.56 -10.51
CA GLU A 19 1.37 -10.48 -9.09
C GLU A 19 2.84 -10.75 -8.82
N ARG A 20 3.39 -11.82 -9.40
CA ARG A 20 4.82 -12.17 -9.21
C ARG A 20 5.76 -11.15 -9.84
N ALA A 21 5.37 -10.53 -10.96
CA ALA A 21 6.14 -9.47 -11.59
C ALA A 21 6.21 -8.26 -10.67
N THR A 22 5.07 -7.77 -10.18
CA THR A 22 5.04 -6.61 -9.28
C THR A 22 5.82 -6.82 -7.98
N TYR A 23 5.93 -8.06 -7.48
CA TYR A 23 6.78 -8.37 -6.33
C TYR A 23 8.26 -8.28 -6.66
N ARG A 24 8.69 -8.83 -7.81
CA ARG A 24 10.09 -8.68 -8.27
C ARG A 24 10.46 -7.22 -8.47
N ASP A 25 9.55 -6.44 -9.05
CA ASP A 25 9.80 -5.04 -9.36
C ASP A 25 9.99 -4.21 -8.08
N ILE A 26 9.10 -4.36 -7.10
CA ILE A 26 9.23 -3.61 -5.84
C ILE A 26 10.47 -4.05 -5.03
N GLU A 27 10.85 -5.33 -5.10
CA GLU A 27 12.10 -5.82 -4.50
C GLU A 27 13.34 -5.21 -5.18
N ALA A 28 13.33 -5.12 -6.52
CA ALA A 28 14.42 -4.48 -7.26
C ALA A 28 14.53 -2.98 -6.92
N VAL A 29 13.41 -2.29 -6.80
CA VAL A 29 13.36 -0.87 -6.40
C VAL A 29 13.84 -0.69 -4.95
N TYR A 30 13.49 -1.60 -4.05
CA TYR A 30 13.99 -1.61 -2.68
C TYR A 30 15.52 -1.80 -2.65
N ASP A 31 16.04 -2.78 -3.40
CA ASP A 31 17.48 -3.02 -3.48
C ASP A 31 18.22 -1.81 -4.08
N TYR A 32 17.67 -1.17 -5.10
CA TYR A 32 18.20 0.07 -5.66
C TYR A 32 18.22 1.19 -4.61
N ALA A 33 17.12 1.42 -3.91
CA ALA A 33 17.04 2.46 -2.89
C ALA A 33 18.05 2.24 -1.75
N THR A 34 18.22 1.00 -1.30
CA THR A 34 19.08 0.69 -0.15
C THR A 34 20.56 0.56 -0.51
N ARG A 35 20.88 -0.06 -1.66
CA ARG A 35 22.27 -0.37 -2.06
C ARG A 35 22.89 0.73 -2.91
N GLU A 36 22.13 1.28 -3.87
CA GLU A 36 22.67 2.28 -4.81
C GLU A 36 22.48 3.71 -4.28
N LEU A 37 21.30 4.02 -3.69
CA LEU A 37 21.03 5.33 -3.14
C LEU A 37 21.45 5.46 -1.67
N GLY A 38 21.85 4.36 -1.01
CA GLY A 38 22.30 4.34 0.38
C GLY A 38 21.23 4.72 1.41
N VAL A 39 19.94 4.54 1.09
CA VAL A 39 18.86 4.86 2.02
C VAL A 39 18.75 3.74 3.05
N ALA A 40 18.89 4.09 4.33
CA ALA A 40 18.70 3.13 5.42
C ALA A 40 17.26 2.57 5.40
N PRO A 41 17.07 1.24 5.55
CA PRO A 41 15.75 0.60 5.48
C PRO A 41 14.70 1.21 6.42
N ASP A 42 15.09 1.58 7.63
CA ASP A 42 14.24 2.20 8.64
C ASP A 42 13.76 3.62 8.27
N ARG A 43 14.39 4.22 7.26
CA ARG A 43 14.00 5.52 6.68
C ARG A 43 13.14 5.39 5.43
N LEU A 44 12.88 4.18 4.94
CA LEU A 44 12.03 3.94 3.79
C LEU A 44 10.55 3.92 4.19
N LEU A 45 9.78 4.86 3.66
CA LEU A 45 8.33 4.80 3.65
C LEU A 45 7.84 4.15 2.37
N VAL A 46 7.16 3.04 2.50
CA VAL A 46 6.53 2.35 1.37
C VAL A 46 5.09 2.84 1.26
N HIS A 47 4.72 3.38 0.10
CA HIS A 47 3.37 3.87 -0.17
C HIS A 47 2.76 3.10 -1.33
N GLY A 48 1.72 2.33 -1.05
CA GLY A 48 0.92 1.63 -2.06
C GLY A 48 -0.47 2.24 -2.19
N ARG A 49 -0.88 2.53 -3.43
CA ARG A 49 -2.24 2.96 -3.76
C ARG A 49 -2.91 1.94 -4.67
N SER A 50 -4.17 1.60 -4.40
CA SER A 50 -4.98 0.68 -5.21
C SER A 50 -4.21 -0.63 -5.45
N VAL A 51 -3.97 -1.04 -6.70
CA VAL A 51 -3.20 -2.25 -7.04
C VAL A 51 -1.80 -2.24 -6.42
N GLY A 52 -1.17 -1.08 -6.27
CA GLY A 52 0.15 -0.92 -5.63
C GLY A 52 0.16 -1.31 -4.15
N THR A 53 -0.99 -1.45 -3.49
CA THR A 53 -1.04 -1.94 -2.11
C THR A 53 -0.61 -3.40 -1.98
N GLY A 54 -0.82 -4.21 -3.01
CA GLY A 54 -0.37 -5.61 -3.06
C GLY A 54 1.15 -5.76 -2.91
N PRO A 55 1.95 -5.22 -3.83
CA PRO A 55 3.41 -5.28 -3.73
C PRO A 55 3.96 -4.50 -2.52
N SER A 56 3.34 -3.38 -2.12
CA SER A 56 3.78 -2.63 -0.94
C SER A 56 3.61 -3.42 0.35
N LEU A 57 2.49 -4.14 0.50
CA LEU A 57 2.25 -5.05 1.63
C LEU A 57 3.20 -6.25 1.60
N HIS A 58 3.48 -6.81 0.40
CA HIS A 58 4.49 -7.86 0.25
C HIS A 58 5.85 -7.39 0.76
N LEU A 59 6.31 -6.24 0.28
CA LEU A 59 7.61 -5.69 0.69
C LEU A 59 7.68 -5.45 2.21
N ALA A 60 6.70 -4.76 2.79
CA ALA A 60 6.69 -4.44 4.21
C ALA A 60 6.54 -5.66 5.13
N ALA A 61 6.00 -6.78 4.61
CA ALA A 61 5.92 -8.05 5.34
C ALA A 61 7.20 -8.90 5.25
N THR A 62 8.05 -8.67 4.23
CA THR A 62 9.21 -9.54 3.94
C THR A 62 10.55 -8.84 4.09
N ARG A 63 10.60 -7.52 4.06
CA ARG A 63 11.83 -6.71 4.13
C ARG A 63 11.72 -5.63 5.22
N PRO A 64 12.83 -5.25 5.85
CA PRO A 64 12.84 -4.14 6.78
C PRO A 64 12.54 -2.82 6.05
N VAL A 65 11.56 -2.07 6.57
CA VAL A 65 11.20 -0.72 6.11
C VAL A 65 10.86 0.15 7.33
N GLY A 66 10.80 1.46 7.17
CA GLY A 66 10.44 2.36 8.27
C GLY A 66 8.94 2.42 8.56
N GLY A 67 8.11 2.31 7.53
CA GLY A 67 6.65 2.36 7.66
C GLY A 67 5.94 2.07 6.35
N LEU A 68 4.64 1.80 6.47
CA LEU A 68 3.76 1.45 5.34
C LEU A 68 2.56 2.36 5.28
N ILE A 69 2.28 2.91 4.10
CA ILE A 69 1.06 3.65 3.79
C ILE A 69 0.23 2.82 2.81
N VAL A 70 -1.00 2.52 3.18
CA VAL A 70 -1.98 1.77 2.39
C VAL A 70 -3.11 2.72 2.01
N GLU A 71 -3.16 3.13 0.74
CA GLU A 71 -4.18 4.04 0.22
C GLU A 71 -5.13 3.30 -0.72
N SER A 72 -6.45 3.42 -0.47
CA SER A 72 -7.50 2.72 -1.23
C SER A 72 -7.16 1.24 -1.43
N GLY A 73 -6.75 0.59 -0.33
CA GLY A 73 -6.28 -0.80 -0.35
C GLY A 73 -7.42 -1.81 -0.36
N PHE A 74 -7.14 -2.97 -0.95
CA PHE A 74 -8.07 -4.11 -1.05
C PHE A 74 -7.54 -5.31 -0.25
N THR A 75 -8.45 -6.17 0.21
CA THR A 75 -8.10 -7.37 1.01
C THR A 75 -7.55 -8.51 0.15
N SER A 76 -8.04 -8.65 -1.08
CA SER A 76 -7.53 -9.53 -2.12
C SER A 76 -8.09 -9.12 -3.49
N ALA A 77 -7.36 -9.41 -4.57
CA ALA A 77 -7.76 -8.98 -5.91
C ALA A 77 -9.09 -9.62 -6.36
N PHE A 78 -9.32 -10.89 -6.00
CA PHE A 78 -10.53 -11.60 -6.37
C PHE A 78 -11.78 -11.00 -5.71
N ARG A 79 -11.66 -10.57 -4.44
CA ARG A 79 -12.78 -9.97 -3.69
C ARG A 79 -13.21 -8.61 -4.23
N VAL A 80 -12.32 -7.91 -4.92
CA VAL A 80 -12.67 -6.66 -5.62
C VAL A 80 -13.57 -6.95 -6.81
N MET A 81 -13.26 -8.00 -7.59
CA MET A 81 -13.96 -8.30 -8.84
C MET A 81 -15.28 -9.08 -8.65
N THR A 82 -15.37 -9.95 -7.65
CA THR A 82 -16.49 -10.91 -7.57
C THR A 82 -17.33 -10.84 -6.31
N HIS A 83 -16.86 -10.13 -5.28
CA HIS A 83 -17.46 -10.09 -3.93
C HIS A 83 -17.61 -11.48 -3.25
N ILE A 84 -17.07 -12.55 -3.82
CA ILE A 84 -17.19 -13.94 -3.35
C ILE A 84 -15.84 -14.45 -2.82
N PRO A 85 -15.75 -15.04 -1.61
CA PRO A 85 -14.48 -15.41 -0.99
C PRO A 85 -13.98 -16.84 -1.30
N LEU A 86 -14.31 -17.45 -2.45
CA LEU A 86 -14.31 -18.91 -2.58
C LEU A 86 -13.36 -19.54 -3.62
N LEU A 87 -12.27 -18.89 -4.08
CA LEU A 87 -11.33 -19.56 -4.99
C LEU A 87 -9.91 -19.65 -4.41
N PRO A 88 -9.24 -20.83 -4.53
CA PRO A 88 -7.90 -21.09 -4.01
C PRO A 88 -6.76 -20.37 -4.76
N PHE A 89 -7.09 -19.52 -5.74
CA PHE A 89 -6.15 -18.77 -6.58
C PHE A 89 -6.25 -17.26 -6.41
N ASP A 90 -6.66 -16.81 -5.21
CA ASP A 90 -6.78 -15.38 -4.92
C ASP A 90 -5.41 -14.70 -4.98
N LYS A 91 -5.30 -13.67 -5.81
CA LYS A 91 -4.07 -12.87 -5.95
C LYS A 91 -4.03 -11.78 -4.88
N PHE A 92 -2.82 -11.44 -4.43
CA PHE A 92 -2.56 -10.44 -3.42
C PHE A 92 -3.30 -10.70 -2.10
N PRO A 93 -2.87 -11.67 -1.27
CA PRO A 93 -3.48 -11.97 0.04
C PRO A 93 -3.17 -10.87 1.07
N ASN A 94 -3.65 -9.65 0.77
CA ASN A 94 -3.29 -8.43 1.50
C ASN A 94 -3.76 -8.46 2.97
N LEU A 95 -4.93 -9.09 3.22
CA LEU A 95 -5.45 -9.23 4.58
C LEU A 95 -4.57 -10.10 5.48
N GLU A 96 -3.92 -11.11 4.90
CA GLU A 96 -2.98 -11.96 5.65
C GLU A 96 -1.62 -11.27 5.84
N ARG A 97 -1.16 -10.58 4.79
CA ARG A 97 0.12 -9.88 4.81
C ARG A 97 0.16 -8.73 5.79
N ILE A 98 -0.90 -7.94 5.87
CA ILE A 98 -0.92 -6.80 6.79
C ILE A 98 -0.77 -7.22 8.26
N ARG A 99 -1.20 -8.44 8.61
CA ARG A 99 -0.99 -9.03 9.94
C ARG A 99 0.48 -9.36 10.22
N GLN A 100 1.29 -9.51 9.17
CA GLN A 100 2.73 -9.84 9.28
C GLN A 100 3.59 -8.57 9.33
N VAL A 101 3.06 -7.42 8.93
CA VAL A 101 3.76 -6.14 8.96
C VAL A 101 4.06 -5.74 10.40
N GLN A 102 5.34 -5.47 10.69
CA GLN A 102 5.86 -5.17 12.04
C GLN A 102 6.15 -3.68 12.25
N VAL A 103 5.97 -2.87 11.22
CA VAL A 103 6.24 -1.43 11.22
C VAL A 103 4.97 -0.62 11.32
N PRO A 104 5.04 0.68 11.65
CA PRO A 104 3.86 1.53 11.66
C PRO A 104 3.10 1.51 10.34
N VAL A 105 1.78 1.51 10.43
CA VAL A 105 0.89 1.50 9.26
C VAL A 105 -0.03 2.72 9.29
N LEU A 106 -0.14 3.41 8.16
CA LEU A 106 -1.18 4.40 7.90
C LEU A 106 -2.12 3.86 6.82
N VAL A 107 -3.41 3.76 7.13
CA VAL A 107 -4.45 3.38 6.15
C VAL A 107 -5.26 4.61 5.79
N ILE A 108 -5.33 4.93 4.49
CA ILE A 108 -6.11 6.04 3.94
C ILE A 108 -7.17 5.46 3.00
N HIS A 109 -8.44 5.87 3.16
CA HIS A 109 -9.51 5.38 2.30
C HIS A 109 -10.67 6.37 2.21
N GLY A 110 -11.25 6.50 1.02
CA GLY A 110 -12.46 7.27 0.78
C GLY A 110 -13.71 6.48 1.18
N THR A 111 -14.69 7.14 1.81
CA THR A 111 -15.91 6.43 2.25
C THR A 111 -16.82 6.04 1.10
N ASP A 112 -16.71 6.73 -0.03
CA ASP A 112 -17.53 6.55 -1.22
C ASP A 112 -16.74 5.94 -2.39
N ASP A 113 -15.63 5.22 -2.05
CA ASP A 113 -14.81 4.52 -3.04
C ASP A 113 -15.63 3.41 -3.72
N GLU A 114 -15.96 3.65 -4.99
CA GLU A 114 -16.78 2.79 -5.83
C GLU A 114 -15.97 1.68 -6.51
N VAL A 115 -14.63 1.78 -6.52
CA VAL A 115 -13.72 0.77 -7.11
C VAL A 115 -13.30 -0.24 -6.05
N ILE A 116 -12.78 0.25 -4.92
CA ILE A 116 -12.39 -0.58 -3.77
C ILE A 116 -13.29 -0.22 -2.59
N PRO A 117 -14.30 -1.04 -2.28
CA PRO A 117 -15.27 -0.72 -1.24
C PRO A 117 -14.60 -0.37 0.11
N PHE A 118 -15.03 0.71 0.74
CA PHE A 118 -14.50 1.24 2.00
C PHE A 118 -14.35 0.19 3.11
N ARG A 119 -15.26 -0.82 3.14
CA ARG A 119 -15.16 -1.95 4.07
C ARG A 119 -13.81 -2.69 3.98
N MET A 120 -13.16 -2.72 2.81
CA MET A 120 -11.86 -3.38 2.65
C MET A 120 -10.75 -2.59 3.34
N GLY A 121 -10.74 -1.27 3.23
CA GLY A 121 -9.81 -0.41 3.97
C GLY A 121 -9.98 -0.56 5.48
N ARG A 122 -11.23 -0.64 5.97
CA ARG A 122 -11.51 -0.94 7.37
C ARG A 122 -10.97 -2.29 7.81
N GLN A 123 -11.21 -3.34 7.01
CA GLN A 123 -10.69 -4.69 7.31
C GLN A 123 -9.16 -4.73 7.36
N LEU A 124 -8.48 -4.02 6.47
CA LEU A 124 -7.02 -3.91 6.50
C LEU A 124 -6.56 -3.16 7.76
N PHE A 125 -7.20 -2.03 8.08
CA PHE A 125 -6.88 -1.29 9.30
C PHE A 125 -7.08 -2.15 10.55
N ASP A 126 -8.20 -2.84 10.67
CA ASP A 126 -8.50 -3.67 11.84
C ASP A 126 -7.49 -4.82 12.00
N ALA A 127 -7.03 -5.41 10.88
CA ALA A 127 -6.07 -6.50 10.85
C ALA A 127 -4.61 -6.07 11.06
N ALA A 128 -4.27 -4.80 10.80
CA ALA A 128 -2.94 -4.26 11.01
C ALA A 128 -2.56 -4.25 12.49
N ARG A 129 -1.28 -4.49 12.78
CA ARG A 129 -0.73 -4.40 14.14
C ARG A 129 -0.52 -2.93 14.55
N GLU A 130 -0.46 -2.70 15.86
CA GLU A 130 0.00 -1.42 16.41
C GLU A 130 1.53 -1.24 16.20
N PRO A 131 2.02 -0.01 15.99
CA PRO A 131 1.24 1.22 15.93
C PRO A 131 0.59 1.43 14.55
N LYS A 132 -0.69 1.79 14.53
CA LYS A 132 -1.43 2.08 13.30
C LYS A 132 -2.23 3.36 13.42
N THR A 133 -2.40 4.04 12.29
CA THR A 133 -3.22 5.24 12.16
C THR A 133 -4.10 5.16 10.93
N LYS A 134 -5.13 5.98 10.86
CA LYS A 134 -6.05 5.99 9.73
C LYS A 134 -6.46 7.41 9.35
N LEU A 135 -6.76 7.60 8.07
CA LEU A 135 -7.47 8.75 7.54
C LEU A 135 -8.65 8.24 6.70
N TRP A 136 -9.86 8.36 7.25
CA TRP A 136 -11.09 8.12 6.50
C TRP A 136 -11.54 9.43 5.88
N VAL A 137 -11.63 9.50 4.55
CA VAL A 137 -12.00 10.71 3.82
C VAL A 137 -13.47 10.63 3.44
N GLN A 138 -14.29 11.37 4.18
CA GLN A 138 -15.74 11.38 3.97
C GLN A 138 -16.10 11.92 2.58
N GLY A 139 -16.94 11.20 1.83
CA GLY A 139 -17.41 11.57 0.50
C GLY A 139 -16.38 11.40 -0.63
N ALA A 140 -15.16 10.95 -0.32
CA ALA A 140 -14.16 10.71 -1.36
C ALA A 140 -14.37 9.35 -2.04
N GLY A 141 -14.25 9.36 -3.36
CA GLY A 141 -14.17 8.18 -4.21
C GLY A 141 -12.74 7.65 -4.37
N HIS A 142 -12.55 6.79 -5.38
CA HIS A 142 -11.25 6.15 -5.62
C HIS A 142 -10.18 7.10 -6.15
N ASN A 143 -10.57 8.05 -7.02
CA ASN A 143 -9.63 8.86 -7.78
C ASN A 143 -9.50 10.30 -7.29
N ASP A 144 -10.38 10.76 -6.42
CA ASP A 144 -10.42 12.13 -5.91
C ASP A 144 -10.03 12.26 -4.43
N LEU A 145 -9.63 11.17 -3.80
CA LEU A 145 -9.33 11.07 -2.37
C LEU A 145 -8.41 12.19 -1.87
N ALA A 146 -7.28 12.40 -2.52
CA ALA A 146 -6.33 13.44 -2.12
C ALA A 146 -6.90 14.86 -2.32
N TRP A 147 -7.73 15.04 -3.33
CA TRP A 147 -8.41 16.31 -3.61
C TRP A 147 -9.46 16.62 -2.54
N VAL A 148 -10.37 15.69 -2.27
CA VAL A 148 -11.43 15.83 -1.26
C VAL A 148 -10.84 16.02 0.15
N ALA A 149 -9.80 15.26 0.48
CA ALA A 149 -9.12 15.37 1.78
C ALA A 149 -8.32 16.67 1.94
N GLY A 150 -7.82 17.25 0.87
CA GLY A 150 -7.10 18.54 0.87
C GLY A 150 -5.92 18.58 1.86
N ALA A 151 -5.99 19.50 2.82
CA ALA A 151 -4.93 19.67 3.83
C ALA A 151 -4.76 18.44 4.71
N SER A 152 -5.85 17.79 5.12
CA SER A 152 -5.80 16.63 6.02
C SER A 152 -5.03 15.45 5.42
N TYR A 153 -5.01 15.29 4.09
CA TYR A 153 -4.18 14.30 3.42
C TYR A 153 -2.68 14.58 3.63
N ARG A 154 -2.26 15.81 3.35
CA ARG A 154 -0.85 16.20 3.51
C ARG A 154 -0.40 16.13 4.96
N ASP A 155 -1.27 16.56 5.88
CA ASP A 155 -0.98 16.57 7.31
C ASP A 155 -0.86 15.15 7.87
N ALA A 156 -1.73 14.21 7.42
CA ALA A 156 -1.63 12.80 7.79
C ALA A 156 -0.31 12.18 7.31
N LEU A 157 0.09 12.43 6.05
CA LEU A 157 1.35 11.93 5.50
C LEU A 157 2.54 12.51 6.25
N ARG A 158 2.54 13.83 6.54
CA ARG A 158 3.61 14.51 7.26
C ARG A 158 3.73 13.96 8.68
N ALA A 159 2.63 13.92 9.42
CA ALA A 159 2.61 13.41 10.79
C ALA A 159 3.07 11.95 10.87
N PHE A 160 2.73 11.13 9.85
CA PHE A 160 3.19 9.75 9.78
C PHE A 160 4.71 9.69 9.54
N ALA A 161 5.23 10.49 8.61
CA ALA A 161 6.67 10.54 8.32
C ALA A 161 7.49 11.07 9.51
N GLU A 162 6.99 12.10 10.23
CA GLU A 162 7.67 12.68 11.40
C GLU A 162 7.81 11.68 12.55
N ARG A 163 6.82 10.82 12.78
CA ARG A 163 6.90 9.76 13.80
C ARG A 163 8.03 8.76 13.57
N LEU A 164 8.46 8.58 12.33
CA LEU A 164 9.57 7.68 12.00
C LEU A 164 10.93 8.32 12.24
N ASN A 165 11.01 9.64 12.15
CA ASN A 165 12.26 10.38 12.44
C ASN A 165 12.55 10.51 13.95
N GLN A 166 11.58 10.13 14.82
CA GLN A 166 11.72 10.20 16.27
C GLN A 166 12.15 8.86 16.90
N ARG A 167 12.40 7.84 16.10
CA ARG A 167 12.91 6.53 16.50
C ARG A 167 14.40 6.42 16.22
#